data_143a4c77e069967024a27e5bef3c40b2
#
_entry.id   143a4c77e069967024a27e5bef3c40b2
#
_cell.length_a   1.000
_cell.length_b   1.000
_cell.length_c   1.000
_cell.angle_alpha   90.00
_cell.angle_beta   90.00
_cell.angle_gamma   90.00
#
_symmetry.space_group_name_H-M   'P 1'
#
loop_
_entity.id
_entity.type
_entity.pdbx_description
1 polymer ?
#
loop_
_entity_poly.entity_id
_entity_poly.type
_entity_poly.pdbx_seq_one_letter_code
_entity_poly.pdbx_strand_id
1 'polypeptide(L)'
;MVGEIRDLETAEIAVQASLTGHLVLSTLHTNTAIGAVTRLQDMGVEPFLLSSSLIGVVAQRLVRTLCPHCHTWTLADAYQTQIFTEIDEVGEIKLPKPVGCEKCNQSGFRGRTAIYEVVPVDDKLRQLIHSQTAEFELEAYARSKTPSIRADGLKKVLAGKTTLEEVLRVTKETAF
;
A
#
# COMPACT_ATOMS: atom_id res chain seq x y z
N MET A 1 -1.55 -20.95 6.80
CA MET A 1 -1.79 -19.94 5.75
C MET A 1 -3.17 -20.19 5.16
N VAL A 2 -4.01 -19.17 5.10
CA VAL A 2 -5.34 -19.16 4.45
C VAL A 2 -5.17 -18.36 3.16
N GLY A 3 -5.50 -18.94 2.01
CA GLY A 3 -5.21 -18.30 0.72
C GLY A 3 -5.88 -16.92 0.58
N GLU A 4 -7.16 -16.84 0.96
CA GLU A 4 -7.95 -15.61 0.90
C GLU A 4 -9.14 -15.71 1.86
N ILE A 5 -9.52 -14.58 2.47
CA ILE A 5 -10.73 -14.45 3.27
C ILE A 5 -11.79 -13.72 2.45
N ARG A 6 -12.91 -14.39 2.17
CA ARG A 6 -14.06 -13.84 1.41
C ARG A 6 -15.34 -13.75 2.20
N ASP A 7 -15.43 -14.50 3.28
CA ASP A 7 -16.64 -14.67 4.08
C ASP A 7 -16.32 -14.75 5.57
N LEU A 8 -17.37 -14.62 6.39
CA LEU A 8 -17.27 -14.63 7.84
C LEU A 8 -16.71 -15.95 8.36
N GLU A 9 -17.15 -17.09 7.82
CA GLU A 9 -16.71 -18.41 8.30
C GLU A 9 -15.20 -18.59 8.19
N THR A 10 -14.63 -18.21 7.04
CA THR A 10 -13.19 -18.25 6.83
C THR A 10 -12.45 -17.27 7.74
N ALA A 11 -13.02 -16.07 7.97
CA ALA A 11 -12.46 -15.08 8.87
C ALA A 11 -12.43 -15.58 10.32
N GLU A 12 -13.52 -16.17 10.79
CA GLU A 12 -13.62 -16.75 12.15
C GLU A 12 -12.60 -17.87 12.37
N ILE A 13 -12.44 -18.78 11.43
CA ILE A 13 -11.43 -19.84 11.49
C ILE A 13 -10.02 -19.24 11.61
N ALA A 14 -9.71 -18.22 10.80
CA ALA A 14 -8.42 -17.56 10.85
C ALA A 14 -8.15 -16.87 12.20
N VAL A 15 -9.16 -16.17 12.74
CA VAL A 15 -9.10 -15.50 14.04
C VAL A 15 -8.94 -16.51 15.16
N GLN A 16 -9.74 -17.59 15.19
CA GLN A 16 -9.64 -18.64 16.20
C GLN A 16 -8.26 -19.30 16.22
N ALA A 17 -7.72 -19.61 15.03
CA ALA A 17 -6.35 -20.14 14.92
C ALA A 17 -5.32 -19.15 15.50
N SER A 18 -5.46 -17.85 15.22
CA SER A 18 -4.59 -16.81 15.77
C SER A 18 -4.65 -16.73 17.30
N LEU A 19 -5.86 -16.77 17.87
CA LEU A 19 -6.06 -16.73 19.33
C LEU A 19 -5.49 -17.96 20.05
N THR A 20 -5.36 -19.09 19.36
CA THR A 20 -4.68 -20.28 19.90
C THR A 20 -3.16 -20.27 19.71
N GLY A 21 -2.58 -19.13 19.29
CA GLY A 21 -1.14 -18.92 19.21
C GLY A 21 -0.51 -19.23 17.85
N HIS A 22 -1.30 -19.48 16.80
CA HIS A 22 -0.78 -19.69 15.46
C HIS A 22 -0.57 -18.35 14.72
N LEU A 23 0.54 -18.22 14.01
CA LEU A 23 0.69 -17.15 13.05
C LEU A 23 -0.13 -17.46 11.79
N VAL A 24 -1.18 -16.66 11.56
CA VAL A 24 -2.06 -16.80 10.41
C VAL A 24 -1.72 -15.74 9.37
N LEU A 25 -1.45 -16.16 8.15
CA LEU A 25 -1.26 -15.27 7.00
C LEU A 25 -2.40 -15.50 6.02
N SER A 26 -3.03 -14.41 5.57
CA SER A 26 -4.11 -14.45 4.58
C SER A 26 -4.09 -13.21 3.70
N THR A 27 -4.95 -13.20 2.66
CA THR A 27 -5.15 -12.05 1.78
C THR A 27 -6.60 -11.60 1.79
N LEU A 28 -6.79 -10.31 1.52
CA LEU A 28 -8.08 -9.65 1.36
C LEU A 28 -8.03 -8.76 0.13
N HIS A 29 -9.14 -8.61 -0.58
CA HIS A 29 -9.25 -7.67 -1.69
C HIS A 29 -9.71 -6.31 -1.16
N THR A 30 -8.75 -5.42 -0.86
CA THR A 30 -8.99 -4.05 -0.41
C THR A 30 -8.03 -3.08 -1.10
N ASN A 31 -8.39 -1.81 -1.10
CA ASN A 31 -7.56 -0.77 -1.73
C ASN A 31 -6.44 -0.25 -0.80
N THR A 32 -6.68 -0.23 0.51
CA THR A 32 -5.77 0.27 1.54
C THR A 32 -5.54 -0.79 2.61
N ALA A 33 -4.48 -0.63 3.41
CA ALA A 33 -4.24 -1.52 4.54
C ALA A 33 -5.34 -1.38 5.60
N ILE A 34 -5.77 -0.15 5.92
CA ILE A 34 -6.85 0.08 6.89
C ILE A 34 -8.19 -0.43 6.37
N GLY A 35 -8.47 -0.30 5.07
CA GLY A 35 -9.68 -0.87 4.45
C GLY A 35 -9.81 -2.39 4.66
N ALA A 36 -8.71 -3.11 4.90
CA ALA A 36 -8.78 -4.53 5.27
C ALA A 36 -9.39 -4.74 6.66
N VAL A 37 -9.13 -3.84 7.61
CA VAL A 37 -9.74 -3.88 8.95
C VAL A 37 -11.25 -3.66 8.84
N THR A 38 -11.66 -2.59 8.16
CA THR A 38 -13.07 -2.27 7.91
C THR A 38 -13.76 -3.43 7.19
N ARG A 39 -13.12 -4.01 6.19
CA ARG A 39 -13.68 -5.15 5.43
C ARG A 39 -13.94 -6.37 6.33
N LEU A 40 -13.06 -6.68 7.27
CA LEU A 40 -13.27 -7.76 8.23
C LEU A 40 -14.43 -7.45 9.19
N GLN A 41 -14.56 -6.20 9.64
CA GLN A 41 -15.70 -5.75 10.45
C GLN A 41 -17.02 -5.86 9.66
N ASP A 42 -17.04 -5.44 8.41
CA ASP A 42 -18.21 -5.54 7.52
C ASP A 42 -18.64 -6.98 7.24
N MET A 43 -17.69 -7.92 7.25
CA MET A 43 -17.98 -9.36 7.16
C MET A 43 -18.63 -9.90 8.44
N GLY A 44 -18.63 -9.14 9.54
CA GLY A 44 -19.23 -9.53 10.82
C GLY A 44 -18.22 -10.01 11.86
N VAL A 45 -16.92 -9.88 11.63
CA VAL A 45 -15.92 -10.23 12.66
C VAL A 45 -15.98 -9.24 13.80
N GLU A 46 -16.17 -9.74 15.01
CA GLU A 46 -16.30 -8.92 16.21
C GLU A 46 -15.05 -8.05 16.47
N PRO A 47 -15.19 -6.75 16.77
CA PRO A 47 -14.07 -5.82 16.93
C PRO A 47 -13.06 -6.26 18.00
N PHE A 48 -13.52 -6.89 19.09
CA PHE A 48 -12.63 -7.36 20.13
C PHE A 48 -11.74 -8.53 19.66
N LEU A 49 -12.24 -9.35 18.75
CA LEU A 49 -11.48 -10.45 18.14
C LEU A 49 -10.41 -9.90 17.18
N LEU A 50 -10.78 -8.93 16.33
CA LEU A 50 -9.84 -8.28 15.43
C LEU A 50 -8.72 -7.57 16.19
N SER A 51 -9.08 -6.77 17.20
CA SER A 51 -8.10 -6.05 18.01
C SER A 51 -7.13 -6.95 18.75
N SER A 52 -7.56 -8.18 19.11
CA SER A 52 -6.74 -9.15 19.84
C SER A 52 -5.89 -10.02 18.92
N SER A 53 -6.33 -10.29 17.69
CA SER A 53 -5.69 -11.24 16.76
C SER A 53 -4.81 -10.56 15.70
N LEU A 54 -5.19 -9.34 15.26
CA LEU A 54 -4.49 -8.67 14.17
C LEU A 54 -3.17 -8.06 14.64
N ILE A 55 -2.06 -8.43 13.99
CA ILE A 55 -0.72 -7.93 14.31
C ILE A 55 -0.18 -6.94 13.29
N GLY A 56 -0.72 -6.94 12.08
CA GLY A 56 -0.33 -6.02 11.03
C GLY A 56 -1.07 -6.28 9.74
N VAL A 57 -1.13 -5.25 8.90
CA VAL A 57 -1.72 -5.31 7.57
C VAL A 57 -0.72 -4.76 6.56
N VAL A 58 -0.63 -5.42 5.42
CA VAL A 58 0.25 -5.01 4.32
C VAL A 58 -0.59 -4.82 3.06
N ALA A 59 -0.62 -3.61 2.54
CA ALA A 59 -1.12 -3.36 1.19
C ALA A 59 0.04 -3.37 0.19
N GLN A 60 -0.20 -3.94 -0.99
CA GLN A 60 0.79 -4.09 -2.05
C GLN A 60 0.18 -3.77 -3.41
N ARG A 61 0.95 -3.08 -4.25
CA ARG A 61 0.65 -2.87 -5.67
C ARG A 61 1.90 -3.13 -6.51
N LEU A 62 1.71 -3.62 -7.72
CA LEU A 62 2.81 -3.81 -8.68
C LEU A 62 2.87 -2.64 -9.66
N VAL A 63 4.06 -2.09 -9.82
CA VAL A 63 4.40 -1.09 -10.82
C VAL A 63 5.44 -1.65 -11.79
N ARG A 64 5.44 -1.20 -13.05
CA ARG A 64 6.47 -1.60 -14.02
C ARG A 64 7.80 -0.99 -13.63
N THR A 65 8.86 -1.77 -13.76
CA THR A 65 10.24 -1.31 -13.51
C THR A 65 10.81 -0.71 -14.79
N LEU A 66 11.43 0.46 -14.70
CA LEU A 66 12.13 1.09 -15.81
C LEU A 66 13.23 0.20 -16.35
N CYS A 67 13.40 0.21 -17.67
CA CYS A 67 14.52 -0.47 -18.31
C CYS A 67 15.84 0.21 -17.89
N PRO A 68 16.82 -0.52 -17.35
CA PRO A 68 18.07 0.08 -16.90
C PRO A 68 18.97 0.57 -18.05
N HIS A 69 18.63 0.23 -19.30
CA HIS A 69 19.46 0.53 -20.46
C HIS A 69 19.00 1.75 -21.26
N CYS A 70 17.78 2.27 -21.03
CA CYS A 70 17.23 3.29 -21.93
C CYS A 70 16.37 4.36 -21.25
N HIS A 71 16.32 4.43 -19.92
CA HIS A 71 15.64 5.55 -19.26
C HIS A 71 16.50 6.82 -19.26
N THR A 72 15.86 7.96 -19.29
CA THR A 72 16.47 9.29 -19.18
C THR A 72 15.87 10.04 -17.99
N TRP A 73 16.47 11.18 -17.64
CA TRP A 73 16.00 12.03 -16.56
C TRP A 73 15.55 13.37 -17.10
N THR A 74 14.42 13.87 -16.65
CA THR A 74 13.88 15.19 -17.00
C THR A 74 13.50 15.95 -15.76
N LEU A 75 13.54 17.27 -15.82
CA LEU A 75 13.05 18.10 -14.71
C LEU A 75 11.53 17.93 -14.57
N ALA A 76 11.08 17.83 -13.32
CA ALA A 76 9.67 17.85 -12.99
C ALA A 76 9.08 19.24 -13.25
N ASP A 77 7.86 19.29 -13.75
CA ASP A 77 7.08 20.52 -13.79
C ASP A 77 6.53 20.89 -12.40
N ALA A 78 5.88 22.06 -12.28
CA ALA A 78 5.36 22.55 -11.01
C ALA A 78 4.31 21.62 -10.39
N TYR A 79 3.43 21.02 -11.21
CA TYR A 79 2.42 20.07 -10.74
C TYR A 79 3.06 18.77 -10.23
N GLN A 80 4.01 18.23 -10.99
CA GLN A 80 4.76 17.03 -10.60
C GLN A 80 5.54 17.27 -9.32
N THR A 81 6.23 18.42 -9.19
CA THR A 81 6.98 18.78 -7.98
C THR A 81 6.06 18.83 -6.74
N GLN A 82 4.86 19.39 -6.88
CA GLN A 82 3.89 19.45 -5.78
C GLN A 82 3.52 18.07 -5.24
N ILE A 83 3.48 17.02 -6.08
CA ILE A 83 3.17 15.66 -5.62
C ILE A 83 4.22 15.15 -4.64
N PHE A 84 5.48 15.53 -4.80
CA PHE A 84 6.57 15.05 -3.94
C PHE A 84 6.62 15.71 -2.58
N THR A 85 5.83 16.76 -2.33
CA THR A 85 5.66 17.31 -0.97
C THR A 85 5.04 16.30 0.00
N GLU A 86 4.35 15.27 -0.50
CA GLU A 86 3.86 14.15 0.33
C GLU A 86 4.97 13.36 1.05
N ILE A 87 6.21 13.48 0.57
CA ILE A 87 7.38 12.80 1.14
C ILE A 87 8.46 13.79 1.56
N ASP A 88 8.05 15.05 1.83
CA ASP A 88 8.92 16.16 2.27
C ASP A 88 10.04 16.50 1.26
N GLU A 89 9.88 16.13 0.00
CA GLU A 89 10.82 16.49 -1.07
C GLU A 89 10.40 17.79 -1.74
N VAL A 90 11.31 18.76 -1.71
CA VAL A 90 11.09 20.11 -2.26
C VAL A 90 12.28 20.55 -3.12
N GLY A 91 12.04 21.46 -4.06
CA GLY A 91 13.08 22.01 -4.92
C GLY A 91 13.10 21.38 -6.31
N GLU A 92 14.28 21.33 -6.92
CA GLU A 92 14.45 20.81 -8.28
C GLU A 92 14.46 19.27 -8.27
N ILE A 93 13.37 18.66 -8.74
CA ILE A 93 13.19 17.22 -8.80
C ILE A 93 13.41 16.72 -10.22
N LYS A 94 14.22 15.66 -10.37
CA LYS A 94 14.40 14.97 -11.65
C LYS A 94 13.60 13.68 -11.64
N LEU A 95 12.82 13.48 -12.70
CA LEU A 95 11.98 12.32 -12.89
C LEU A 95 12.52 11.42 -14.00
N PRO A 96 12.56 10.10 -13.79
CA PRO A 96 12.98 9.17 -14.81
C PRO A 96 11.87 8.97 -15.85
N LYS A 97 12.24 8.96 -17.12
CA LYS A 97 11.34 8.71 -18.27
C LYS A 97 11.75 7.47 -19.03
N PRO A 98 10.78 6.62 -19.43
CA PRO A 98 11.03 5.50 -20.31
C PRO A 98 11.32 6.02 -21.73
N VAL A 99 12.31 5.44 -22.40
CA VAL A 99 12.63 5.78 -23.80
C VAL A 99 12.23 4.64 -24.72
N GLY A 100 12.71 3.44 -24.47
CA GLY A 100 12.56 2.27 -25.33
C GLY A 100 13.89 1.87 -25.97
N CYS A 101 14.15 0.57 -26.03
CA CYS A 101 15.29 -0.03 -26.73
C CYS A 101 14.98 -1.50 -27.05
N GLU A 102 15.85 -2.13 -27.82
CA GLU A 102 15.69 -3.56 -28.17
C GLU A 102 15.60 -4.47 -26.93
N LYS A 103 16.35 -4.18 -25.85
CA LYS A 103 16.36 -4.98 -24.61
C LYS A 103 15.05 -4.97 -23.84
N CYS A 104 14.18 -4.00 -24.08
CA CYS A 104 12.87 -3.88 -23.47
C CYS A 104 11.72 -3.94 -24.51
N ASN A 105 11.99 -4.38 -25.73
CA ASN A 105 11.05 -4.41 -26.85
C ASN A 105 10.36 -3.08 -27.06
N GLN A 106 11.15 -2.00 -27.04
CA GLN A 106 10.72 -0.61 -27.22
C GLN A 106 9.72 -0.06 -26.18
N SER A 107 9.44 -0.82 -25.12
CA SER A 107 8.46 -0.44 -24.09
C SER A 107 8.98 0.58 -23.06
N GLY A 108 10.31 0.69 -22.90
CA GLY A 108 10.93 1.48 -21.82
C GLY A 108 10.87 0.83 -20.44
N PHE A 109 10.19 -0.34 -20.29
CA PHE A 109 10.02 -1.06 -19.03
C PHE A 109 10.51 -2.51 -19.12
N ARG A 110 11.00 -3.05 -18.00
CA ARG A 110 11.41 -4.45 -17.92
C ARG A 110 11.17 -5.00 -16.52
N GLY A 111 10.19 -5.90 -16.42
CA GLY A 111 9.78 -6.48 -15.14
C GLY A 111 8.87 -5.58 -14.33
N ARG A 112 8.62 -5.97 -13.10
CA ARG A 112 7.75 -5.28 -12.12
C ARG A 112 8.40 -5.28 -10.76
N THR A 113 8.12 -4.24 -9.98
CA THR A 113 8.46 -4.16 -8.56
C THR A 113 7.21 -3.83 -7.77
N ALA A 114 7.19 -4.20 -6.50
CA ALA A 114 6.07 -3.85 -5.64
C ALA A 114 6.32 -2.52 -4.93
N ILE A 115 5.24 -1.80 -4.67
CA ILE A 115 5.16 -0.72 -3.71
C ILE A 115 4.29 -1.19 -2.55
N TYR A 116 4.61 -0.75 -1.34
CA TYR A 116 4.03 -1.28 -0.11
C TYR A 116 3.54 -0.17 0.81
N GLU A 117 2.53 -0.54 1.57
CA GLU A 117 2.13 0.11 2.79
C GLU A 117 2.11 -0.96 3.88
N VAL A 118 2.81 -0.73 4.98
CA VAL A 118 2.89 -1.68 6.10
C VAL A 118 2.39 -0.98 7.35
N VAL A 119 1.27 -1.46 7.89
CA VAL A 119 0.65 -0.91 9.10
C VAL A 119 0.73 -1.95 10.22
N PRO A 120 1.69 -1.83 11.13
CA PRO A 120 1.69 -2.62 12.37
C PRO A 120 0.48 -2.23 13.23
N VAL A 121 -0.15 -3.22 13.86
CA VAL A 121 -1.25 -2.98 14.79
C VAL A 121 -0.67 -2.83 16.20
N ASP A 122 -0.36 -1.59 16.56
CA ASP A 122 0.09 -1.22 17.90
C ASP A 122 -1.08 -1.10 18.90
N ASP A 123 -0.79 -0.88 20.18
CA ASP A 123 -1.79 -0.81 21.22
C ASP A 123 -2.83 0.29 20.99
N LYS A 124 -2.42 1.43 20.41
CA LYS A 124 -3.36 2.50 20.11
C LYS A 124 -4.28 2.15 18.95
N LEU A 125 -3.75 1.55 17.88
CA LEU A 125 -4.57 1.09 16.76
C LEU A 125 -5.52 -0.03 17.20
N ARG A 126 -5.08 -0.93 18.10
CA ARG A 126 -5.94 -1.94 18.74
C ARG A 126 -7.14 -1.31 19.46
N GLN A 127 -6.89 -0.26 20.24
CA GLN A 127 -7.95 0.46 20.95
C GLN A 127 -8.95 1.08 19.98
N LEU A 128 -8.46 1.72 18.91
CA LEU A 128 -9.31 2.33 17.88
C LEU A 128 -10.16 1.28 17.15
N ILE A 129 -9.58 0.12 16.79
CA ILE A 129 -10.30 -1.00 16.17
C ILE A 129 -11.37 -1.54 17.13
N HIS A 130 -11.01 -1.75 18.40
CA HIS A 130 -11.93 -2.22 19.42
C HIS A 130 -13.13 -1.30 19.64
N SER A 131 -12.89 0.03 19.58
CA SER A 131 -13.91 1.06 19.76
C SER A 131 -14.75 1.30 18.50
N GLN A 132 -14.55 0.52 17.42
CA GLN A 132 -15.23 0.71 16.13
C GLN A 132 -15.09 2.13 15.59
N THR A 133 -13.92 2.71 15.74
CA THR A 133 -13.61 4.05 15.25
C THR A 133 -13.75 4.09 13.72
N ALA A 134 -14.22 5.21 13.19
CA ALA A 134 -14.43 5.38 11.75
C ALA A 134 -13.12 5.19 10.95
N GLU A 135 -13.23 4.64 9.74
CA GLU A 135 -12.08 4.28 8.89
C GLU A 135 -11.12 5.45 8.68
N PHE A 136 -11.65 6.67 8.47
CA PHE A 136 -10.81 7.85 8.25
C PHE A 136 -9.93 8.21 9.45
N GLU A 137 -10.38 7.94 10.68
CA GLU A 137 -9.59 8.15 11.89
C GLU A 137 -8.52 7.06 12.07
N LEU A 138 -8.85 5.81 11.76
CA LEU A 138 -7.88 4.71 11.70
C LEU A 138 -6.79 5.02 10.67
N GLU A 139 -7.18 5.50 9.48
CA GLU A 139 -6.27 5.90 8.41
C GLU A 139 -5.39 7.08 8.86
N ALA A 140 -5.96 8.13 9.44
CA ALA A 140 -5.20 9.27 9.96
C ALA A 140 -4.17 8.84 11.00
N TYR A 141 -4.54 7.94 11.91
CA TYR A 141 -3.60 7.39 12.88
C TYR A 141 -2.49 6.59 12.20
N ALA A 142 -2.82 5.68 11.28
CA ALA A 142 -1.84 4.89 10.54
C ALA A 142 -0.86 5.79 9.78
N ARG A 143 -1.35 6.85 9.12
CA ARG A 143 -0.50 7.83 8.38
C ARG A 143 0.43 8.60 9.30
N SER A 144 0.07 8.81 10.56
CA SER A 144 0.97 9.45 11.54
C SER A 144 2.18 8.58 11.93
N LYS A 145 2.15 7.29 11.62
CA LYS A 145 3.17 6.29 12.00
C LYS A 145 3.93 5.71 10.82
N THR A 146 3.22 5.47 9.72
CA THR A 146 3.76 4.74 8.57
C THR A 146 3.45 5.48 7.26
N PRO A 147 4.38 5.44 6.28
CA PRO A 147 4.13 6.05 4.98
C PRO A 147 3.00 5.33 4.24
N SER A 148 2.30 6.08 3.38
CA SER A 148 1.31 5.52 2.47
C SER A 148 1.98 4.67 1.37
N ILE A 149 1.19 3.82 0.72
CA ILE A 149 1.66 3.08 -0.46
C ILE A 149 2.15 4.02 -1.58
N ARG A 150 1.53 5.20 -1.69
CA ARG A 150 1.93 6.24 -2.65
C ARG A 150 3.29 6.83 -2.27
N ALA A 151 3.52 7.12 -1.00
CA ALA A 151 4.81 7.63 -0.51
C ALA A 151 5.97 6.64 -0.79
N ASP A 152 5.76 5.33 -0.61
CA ASP A 152 6.76 4.31 -1.00
C ASP A 152 6.99 4.32 -2.51
N GLY A 153 5.91 4.45 -3.30
CA GLY A 153 5.99 4.59 -4.75
C GLY A 153 6.81 5.80 -5.19
N LEU A 154 6.56 6.98 -4.61
CA LEU A 154 7.27 8.23 -4.92
C LEU A 154 8.78 8.10 -4.61
N LYS A 155 9.15 7.48 -3.49
CA LYS A 155 10.57 7.18 -3.19
C LYS A 155 11.21 6.28 -4.25
N LYS A 156 10.48 5.32 -4.81
CA LYS A 156 10.96 4.46 -5.89
C LYS A 156 11.07 5.19 -7.23
N VAL A 157 10.25 6.22 -7.46
CA VAL A 157 10.43 7.13 -8.62
C VAL A 157 11.73 7.88 -8.50
N LEU A 158 12.01 8.52 -7.37
CA LEU A 158 13.27 9.24 -7.14
C LEU A 158 14.51 8.33 -7.27
N ALA A 159 14.36 7.07 -6.89
CA ALA A 159 15.40 6.05 -7.05
C ALA A 159 15.53 5.51 -8.49
N GLY A 160 14.77 6.02 -9.46
CA GLY A 160 14.82 5.58 -10.86
C GLY A 160 14.28 4.15 -11.11
N LYS A 161 13.50 3.61 -10.19
CA LYS A 161 12.97 2.24 -10.31
C LYS A 161 11.72 2.16 -11.17
N THR A 162 10.89 3.21 -11.14
CA THR A 162 9.61 3.29 -11.85
C THR A 162 9.33 4.74 -12.23
N THR A 163 8.22 5.02 -12.90
CA THR A 163 7.81 6.38 -13.25
C THR A 163 6.71 6.89 -12.33
N LEU A 164 6.54 8.22 -12.29
CA LEU A 164 5.46 8.87 -11.55
C LEU A 164 4.09 8.39 -12.06
N GLU A 165 3.91 8.26 -13.36
CA GLU A 165 2.66 7.81 -13.98
C GLU A 165 2.27 6.40 -13.53
N GLU A 166 3.25 5.48 -13.41
CA GLU A 166 2.99 4.13 -12.91
C GLU A 166 2.52 4.15 -11.46
N VAL A 167 3.14 4.96 -10.59
CA VAL A 167 2.72 5.10 -9.19
C VAL A 167 1.32 5.69 -9.11
N LEU A 168 1.07 6.80 -9.81
CA LEU A 168 -0.24 7.45 -9.80
C LEU A 168 -1.34 6.54 -10.36
N ARG A 169 -1.05 5.74 -11.37
CA ARG A 169 -2.01 4.79 -11.97
C ARG A 169 -2.53 3.77 -10.95
N VAL A 170 -1.66 3.26 -10.09
CA VAL A 170 -2.03 2.19 -9.13
C VAL A 170 -2.41 2.71 -7.74
N THR A 171 -2.15 4.00 -7.48
CA THR A 171 -2.47 4.66 -6.20
C THR A 171 -3.52 5.76 -6.35
N LYS A 172 -4.18 5.87 -7.53
CA LYS A 172 -5.37 6.72 -7.64
C LYS A 172 -6.38 6.20 -6.64
N GLU A 173 -6.72 7.03 -5.67
CA GLU A 173 -7.95 6.87 -4.92
C GLU A 173 -9.07 6.89 -5.95
N THR A 174 -9.87 5.82 -6.01
CA THR A 174 -11.16 5.88 -6.66
C THR A 174 -11.97 6.89 -5.86
N ALA A 175 -11.96 8.16 -6.32
CA ALA A 175 -12.94 9.12 -5.86
C ALA A 175 -14.32 8.54 -6.19
N PHE A 176 -15.05 8.16 -5.14
CA PHE A 176 -16.47 7.87 -5.21
C PHE A 176 -17.25 9.18 -5.24
#